data_5bd5ee1bb08245cb32a9daa1faaa4ed2
#
_entry.id   5bd5ee1bb08245cb32a9daa1faaa4ed2
#
_cell.length_a   1.000
_cell.length_b   1.000
_cell.length_c   1.000
_cell.angle_alpha   90.00
_cell.angle_beta   90.00
_cell.angle_gamma   90.00
#
_symmetry.space_group_name_H-M   'P 1'
#
loop_
_entity.id
_entity.type
_entity.pdbx_description
1 polymer ?
#
loop_
_entity_poly.entity_id
_entity_poly.type
_entity_poly.pdbx_seq_one_letter_code
_entity_poly.pdbx_strand_id
1 'polypeptide(L)'
;MAYSREIKVGAFVIVALTAMGTVISLIGQEQGLFRAKHQYSVVFADVQGLKPGSPVRMGGVDVGTVKAVDYAVERRDPKLYVTVAVARDAATRIRQDSVASIAGKGMLGDKMVVITVGDSAAPEVPPGATIQSSEGGGLEAMMERVGAIGEKADRVMSNLETTTGTLA
;
A
#
# COMPACT_ATOMS: atom_id res chain seq x y z
N MET A 1 -15.41 -1.64 -62.51
CA MET A 1 -16.06 -0.80 -61.45
C MET A 1 -16.15 -1.49 -60.07
N ALA A 2 -15.37 -2.56 -59.79
CA ALA A 2 -15.35 -3.24 -58.48
C ALA A 2 -14.43 -2.58 -57.45
N TYR A 3 -13.36 -1.96 -57.87
CA TYR A 3 -12.34 -1.35 -57.02
C TYR A 3 -12.85 -0.30 -56.01
N SER A 4 -13.95 0.40 -56.33
CA SER A 4 -14.47 1.45 -55.43
C SER A 4 -15.15 0.93 -54.17
N ARG A 5 -15.62 -0.33 -54.14
CA ARG A 5 -16.23 -0.96 -52.94
C ARG A 5 -15.16 -1.50 -52.02
N GLU A 6 -14.12 -2.12 -52.55
CA GLU A 6 -13.01 -2.66 -51.80
C GLU A 6 -12.22 -1.57 -51.09
N ILE A 7 -11.98 -0.43 -51.76
CA ILE A 7 -11.33 0.73 -51.17
C ILE A 7 -12.18 1.31 -50.03
N LYS A 8 -13.50 1.40 -50.17
CA LYS A 8 -14.39 1.91 -49.11
C LYS A 8 -14.39 1.00 -47.89
N VAL A 9 -14.42 -0.34 -48.10
CA VAL A 9 -14.36 -1.32 -47.02
C VAL A 9 -12.99 -1.26 -46.33
N GLY A 10 -11.90 -1.19 -47.09
CA GLY A 10 -10.56 -1.06 -46.54
C GLY A 10 -10.37 0.21 -45.71
N ALA A 11 -10.85 1.36 -46.22
CA ALA A 11 -10.82 2.62 -45.49
C ALA A 11 -11.65 2.55 -44.20
N PHE A 12 -12.83 1.95 -44.22
CA PHE A 12 -13.67 1.76 -43.04
C PHE A 12 -12.99 0.92 -41.98
N VAL A 13 -12.34 -0.19 -42.36
CA VAL A 13 -11.61 -1.05 -41.45
C VAL A 13 -10.45 -0.29 -40.79
N ILE A 14 -9.69 0.48 -41.58
CA ILE A 14 -8.57 1.28 -41.03
C ILE A 14 -9.09 2.32 -40.01
N VAL A 15 -10.15 3.02 -40.32
CA VAL A 15 -10.76 4.02 -39.44
C VAL A 15 -11.25 3.33 -38.15
N ALA A 16 -11.92 2.15 -38.25
CA ALA A 16 -12.40 1.43 -37.09
C ALA A 16 -11.27 0.94 -36.19
N LEU A 17 -10.19 0.41 -36.78
CA LEU A 17 -9.01 -0.02 -36.01
C LEU A 17 -8.29 1.16 -35.35
N THR A 18 -8.18 2.28 -36.03
CA THR A 18 -7.57 3.49 -35.46
C THR A 18 -8.41 4.02 -34.28
N ALA A 19 -9.72 4.11 -34.46
CA ALA A 19 -10.63 4.53 -33.40
C ALA A 19 -10.54 3.58 -32.17
N MET A 20 -10.56 2.28 -32.39
CA MET A 20 -10.41 1.29 -31.32
C MET A 20 -9.06 1.40 -30.62
N GLY A 21 -7.96 1.56 -31.36
CA GLY A 21 -6.62 1.78 -30.79
C GLY A 21 -6.54 3.06 -29.94
N THR A 22 -7.19 4.13 -30.41
CA THR A 22 -7.27 5.40 -29.65
C THR A 22 -8.02 5.22 -28.31
N VAL A 23 -9.16 4.53 -28.35
CA VAL A 23 -9.95 4.27 -27.13
C VAL A 23 -9.14 3.42 -26.12
N ILE A 24 -8.49 2.37 -26.60
CA ILE A 24 -7.65 1.52 -25.74
C ILE A 24 -6.48 2.32 -25.14
N SER A 25 -5.87 3.21 -25.93
CA SER A 25 -4.78 4.07 -25.47
C SER A 25 -5.24 5.06 -24.40
N LEU A 26 -6.41 5.67 -24.56
CA LEU A 26 -6.98 6.60 -23.58
C LEU A 26 -7.27 5.90 -22.25
N ILE A 27 -7.93 4.73 -22.30
CA ILE A 27 -8.23 3.96 -21.09
C ILE A 27 -6.94 3.51 -20.40
N GLY A 28 -5.92 3.11 -21.17
CA GLY A 28 -4.62 2.70 -20.61
C GLY A 28 -3.88 3.82 -19.87
N GLN A 29 -4.03 5.07 -20.33
CA GLN A 29 -3.42 6.24 -19.68
C GLN A 29 -4.08 6.56 -18.33
N GLU A 30 -5.41 6.49 -18.24
CA GLU A 30 -6.13 6.77 -16.98
C GLU A 30 -5.80 5.76 -15.88
N GLN A 31 -5.58 4.51 -16.22
CA GLN A 31 -5.21 3.47 -15.25
C GLN A 31 -3.75 3.54 -14.79
N GLY A 32 -2.98 4.51 -15.28
CA GLY A 32 -1.58 4.68 -14.90
C GLY A 32 -0.69 3.47 -15.25
N LEU A 33 -1.07 2.68 -16.27
CA LEU A 33 -0.34 1.48 -16.70
C LEU A 33 1.07 1.82 -17.20
N PHE A 34 1.25 3.04 -17.72
CA PHE A 34 2.52 3.53 -18.25
C PHE A 34 3.35 4.36 -17.26
N ARG A 35 2.84 4.60 -16.04
CA ARG A 35 3.62 5.28 -15.01
C ARG A 35 4.71 4.35 -14.49
N ALA A 36 5.93 4.84 -14.43
CA ALA A 36 7.03 4.13 -13.78
C ALA A 36 6.64 3.87 -12.30
N LYS A 37 6.66 2.61 -11.91
CA LYS A 37 6.33 2.17 -10.55
C LYS A 37 7.57 1.58 -9.90
N HIS A 38 7.81 1.92 -8.64
CA HIS A 38 8.78 1.25 -7.81
C HIS A 38 8.10 0.10 -7.06
N GLN A 39 8.80 -1.02 -6.94
CA GLN A 39 8.30 -2.17 -6.19
C GLN A 39 8.94 -2.16 -4.80
N TYR A 40 8.16 -2.55 -3.81
CA TYR A 40 8.60 -2.74 -2.43
C TYR A 40 8.04 -4.05 -1.92
N SER A 41 8.74 -4.67 -0.98
CA SER A 41 8.27 -5.87 -0.29
C SER A 41 7.73 -5.48 1.10
N VAL A 42 6.69 -6.14 1.54
CA VAL A 42 6.16 -6.02 2.90
C VAL A 42 5.91 -7.43 3.43
N VAL A 43 6.29 -7.69 4.66
CA VAL A 43 6.13 -9.02 5.26
C VAL A 43 5.00 -8.96 6.30
N PHE A 44 4.02 -9.85 6.18
CA PHE A 44 2.90 -9.97 7.10
C PHE A 44 2.77 -11.40 7.61
N ALA A 45 2.30 -11.59 8.82
CA ALA A 45 1.92 -12.91 9.35
C ALA A 45 0.57 -13.37 8.76
N ASP A 46 -0.36 -12.45 8.54
CA ASP A 46 -1.68 -12.69 7.94
C ASP A 46 -2.04 -11.56 6.99
N VAL A 47 -2.48 -11.90 5.80
CA VAL A 47 -2.90 -10.93 4.78
C VAL A 47 -4.41 -10.67 4.77
N GLN A 48 -5.19 -11.33 5.61
CA GLN A 48 -6.63 -11.10 5.84
C GLN A 48 -7.47 -11.06 4.55
N GLY A 49 -7.08 -11.80 3.53
CA GLY A 49 -7.78 -11.81 2.25
C GLY A 49 -7.36 -10.72 1.25
N LEU A 50 -6.22 -10.05 1.48
CA LEU A 50 -5.58 -9.18 0.49
C LEU A 50 -5.28 -9.95 -0.80
N LYS A 51 -5.52 -9.34 -1.95
CA LYS A 51 -5.36 -9.98 -3.27
C LYS A 51 -4.45 -9.15 -4.17
N PRO A 52 -3.80 -9.77 -5.17
CA PRO A 52 -3.22 -9.02 -6.27
C PRO A 52 -4.26 -8.08 -6.89
N GLY A 53 -3.86 -6.83 -7.20
CA GLY A 53 -4.76 -5.78 -7.65
C GLY A 53 -5.38 -4.93 -6.53
N SER A 54 -5.29 -5.34 -5.26
CA SER A 54 -5.74 -4.52 -4.13
C SER A 54 -5.02 -3.16 -4.14
N PRO A 55 -5.71 -2.05 -3.81
CA PRO A 55 -5.10 -0.72 -3.81
C PRO A 55 -4.08 -0.56 -2.68
N VAL A 56 -3.06 0.25 -2.96
CA VAL A 56 -2.10 0.74 -1.97
C VAL A 56 -2.38 2.22 -1.75
N ARG A 57 -2.62 2.62 -0.50
CA ARG A 57 -2.90 4.00 -0.09
C ARG A 57 -1.80 4.58 0.77
N MET A 58 -1.60 5.88 0.59
CA MET A 58 -0.72 6.68 1.44
C MET A 58 -1.40 8.03 1.71
N GLY A 59 -1.55 8.39 2.99
CA GLY A 59 -2.26 9.62 3.36
C GLY A 59 -3.70 9.71 2.80
N GLY A 60 -4.40 8.58 2.61
CA GLY A 60 -5.75 8.53 2.04
C GLY A 60 -5.85 8.52 0.51
N VAL A 61 -4.72 8.67 -0.20
CA VAL A 61 -4.65 8.70 -1.67
C VAL A 61 -4.21 7.35 -2.20
N ASP A 62 -4.80 6.88 -3.29
CA ASP A 62 -4.38 5.66 -3.98
C ASP A 62 -3.07 5.94 -4.74
N VAL A 63 -1.97 5.33 -4.31
CA VAL A 63 -0.62 5.54 -4.85
C VAL A 63 -0.07 4.34 -5.61
N GLY A 64 -0.75 3.21 -5.54
CA GLY A 64 -0.28 2.00 -6.16
C GLY A 64 -1.22 0.81 -6.04
N THR A 65 -0.69 -0.38 -6.33
CA THR A 65 -1.44 -1.64 -6.25
C THR A 65 -0.56 -2.76 -5.73
N VAL A 66 -1.18 -3.73 -5.09
CA VAL A 66 -0.54 -5.02 -4.75
C VAL A 66 -0.26 -5.79 -6.03
N LYS A 67 0.96 -6.23 -6.22
CA LYS A 67 1.41 -7.00 -7.39
C LYS A 67 1.30 -8.50 -7.18
N ALA A 68 1.78 -8.97 -6.03
CA ALA A 68 1.80 -10.38 -5.67
C ALA A 68 1.64 -10.54 -4.15
N VAL A 69 1.13 -11.69 -3.77
CA VAL A 69 1.06 -12.16 -2.38
C VAL A 69 1.59 -13.59 -2.39
N ASP A 70 2.76 -13.80 -1.83
CA ASP A 70 3.48 -15.06 -1.90
C ASP A 70 3.80 -15.59 -0.50
N TYR A 71 3.82 -16.89 -0.34
CA TYR A 71 4.36 -17.52 0.87
C TYR A 71 5.89 -17.45 0.86
N ALA A 72 6.48 -17.46 2.06
CA ALA A 72 7.93 -17.59 2.18
C ALA A 72 8.42 -18.84 1.43
N VAL A 73 9.57 -18.73 0.78
CA VAL A 73 10.20 -19.84 0.04
C VAL A 73 10.55 -20.99 1.00
N GLU A 74 10.90 -20.66 2.25
CA GLU A 74 11.15 -21.64 3.28
C GLU A 74 9.83 -22.14 3.89
N ARG A 75 9.51 -23.41 3.70
CA ARG A 75 8.27 -24.06 4.18
C ARG A 75 8.03 -23.96 5.70
N ARG A 76 9.02 -23.52 6.48
CA ARG A 76 8.94 -23.36 7.95
C ARG A 76 8.66 -21.92 8.39
N ASP A 77 8.76 -20.93 7.49
CA ASP A 77 8.43 -19.54 7.80
C ASP A 77 6.94 -19.30 7.48
N PRO A 78 6.09 -19.03 8.47
CA PRO A 78 4.66 -18.78 8.25
C PRO A 78 4.37 -17.41 7.61
N LYS A 79 5.40 -16.63 7.29
CA LYS A 79 5.26 -15.25 6.80
C LYS A 79 4.83 -15.19 5.34
N LEU A 80 4.09 -14.16 5.04
CA LEU A 80 3.59 -13.84 3.69
C LEU A 80 4.31 -12.59 3.17
N TYR A 81 4.83 -12.69 1.97
CA TYR A 81 5.52 -11.60 1.28
C TYR A 81 4.56 -10.92 0.31
N VAL A 82 4.27 -9.67 0.56
CA VAL A 82 3.40 -8.85 -0.26
C VAL A 82 4.25 -7.89 -1.09
N THR A 83 4.24 -8.06 -2.40
CA THR A 83 4.89 -7.13 -3.32
C THR A 83 3.91 -6.02 -3.70
N VAL A 84 4.25 -4.78 -3.39
CA VAL A 84 3.48 -3.60 -3.75
C VAL A 84 4.19 -2.79 -4.84
N ALA A 85 3.43 -2.28 -5.80
CA ALA A 85 3.93 -1.39 -6.84
C ALA A 85 3.36 0.01 -6.61
N VAL A 86 4.23 0.95 -6.29
CA VAL A 86 3.89 2.34 -5.94
C VAL A 86 4.38 3.28 -7.03
N ALA A 87 3.59 4.28 -7.39
CA ALA A 87 3.95 5.30 -8.35
C ALA A 87 5.22 6.05 -7.90
N ARG A 88 6.10 6.35 -8.85
CA ARG A 88 7.43 6.92 -8.56
C ARG A 88 7.38 8.25 -7.78
N ASP A 89 6.40 9.08 -8.06
CA ASP A 89 6.16 10.36 -7.39
C ASP A 89 5.75 10.19 -5.91
N ALA A 90 5.04 9.12 -5.60
CA ALA A 90 4.66 8.79 -4.22
C ALA A 90 5.78 8.01 -3.50
N ALA A 91 6.60 7.27 -4.22
CA ALA A 91 7.67 6.44 -3.67
C ALA A 91 8.71 7.24 -2.89
N THR A 92 8.97 8.50 -3.27
CA THR A 92 9.89 9.42 -2.55
C THR A 92 9.42 9.75 -1.12
N ARG A 93 8.16 9.47 -0.81
CA ARG A 93 7.58 9.68 0.52
C ARG A 93 7.62 8.43 1.39
N ILE A 94 8.08 7.30 0.85
CA ILE A 94 8.32 6.07 1.59
C ILE A 94 9.71 6.17 2.19
N ARG A 95 9.78 6.21 3.50
CA ARG A 95 11.01 6.39 4.26
C ARG A 95 11.20 5.25 5.25
N GLN A 96 12.34 5.19 5.90
CA GLN A 96 12.67 4.08 6.82
C GLN A 96 11.71 3.98 8.01
N ASP A 97 11.06 5.07 8.39
CA ASP A 97 10.03 5.15 9.43
C ASP A 97 8.60 4.87 8.91
N SER A 98 8.44 4.68 7.59
CA SER A 98 7.16 4.30 7.00
C SER A 98 6.76 2.89 7.41
N VAL A 99 5.49 2.72 7.78
CA VAL A 99 4.92 1.46 8.20
C VAL A 99 3.78 1.09 7.28
N ALA A 100 3.79 -0.15 6.79
CA ALA A 100 2.70 -0.71 6.00
C ALA A 100 1.75 -1.52 6.88
N SER A 101 0.47 -1.36 6.69
CA SER A 101 -0.59 -2.11 7.38
C SER A 101 -1.68 -2.54 6.42
N ILE A 102 -2.47 -3.54 6.80
CA ILE A 102 -3.64 -3.98 6.05
C ILE A 102 -4.89 -3.37 6.67
N ALA A 103 -5.71 -2.73 5.84
CA ALA A 103 -6.95 -2.10 6.27
C ALA A 103 -8.12 -2.54 5.38
N GLY A 104 -9.34 -2.39 5.87
CA GLY A 104 -10.56 -2.59 5.08
C GLY A 104 -10.83 -1.42 4.14
N LYS A 105 -11.22 -1.71 2.91
CA LYS A 105 -11.70 -0.74 1.92
C LYS A 105 -13.23 -0.59 2.03
N GLY A 106 -13.71 -0.13 3.18
CA GLY A 106 -15.16 0.02 3.42
C GLY A 106 -15.81 -1.22 4.06
N MET A 107 -17.15 -1.30 4.01
CA MET A 107 -17.95 -2.30 4.74
C MET A 107 -17.99 -3.68 4.06
N LEU A 108 -17.62 -3.81 2.80
CA LEU A 108 -17.77 -5.03 1.98
C LEU A 108 -16.60 -6.03 2.09
N GLY A 109 -15.65 -5.81 2.99
CA GLY A 109 -14.59 -6.78 3.28
C GLY A 109 -13.38 -6.75 2.36
N ASP A 110 -13.36 -5.94 1.29
CA ASP A 110 -12.16 -5.76 0.47
C ASP A 110 -11.01 -5.18 1.30
N LYS A 111 -9.81 -5.71 1.06
CA LYS A 111 -8.61 -5.29 1.78
C LYS A 111 -7.71 -4.41 0.89
N MET A 112 -7.01 -3.51 1.55
CA MET A 112 -6.01 -2.63 0.94
C MET A 112 -4.77 -2.55 1.81
N VAL A 113 -3.63 -2.19 1.21
CA VAL A 113 -2.43 -1.84 1.95
C VAL A 113 -2.42 -0.34 2.21
N VAL A 114 -2.18 0.05 3.44
CA VAL A 114 -1.99 1.45 3.83
C VAL A 114 -0.54 1.63 4.26
N ILE A 115 0.15 2.60 3.67
CA ILE A 115 1.52 2.96 4.02
C ILE A 115 1.50 4.35 4.66
N THR A 116 2.14 4.51 5.80
CA THR A 116 2.30 5.83 6.42
C THR A 116 3.30 6.67 5.64
N VAL A 117 3.02 7.97 5.52
CA VAL A 117 4.01 8.93 5.00
C VAL A 117 5.15 9.02 6.01
N GLY A 118 6.38 8.83 5.57
CA GLY A 118 7.55 8.96 6.43
C GLY A 118 7.92 10.42 6.72
N ASP A 119 8.71 10.62 7.76
CA ASP A 119 9.26 11.94 8.10
C ASP A 119 10.27 12.38 7.03
N SER A 120 10.23 13.65 6.67
CA SER A 120 11.17 14.25 5.71
C SER A 120 12.63 14.15 6.15
N ALA A 121 12.91 14.04 7.44
CA ALA A 121 14.24 13.84 8.00
C ALA A 121 14.76 12.40 7.90
N ALA A 122 13.86 11.41 7.74
CA ALA A 122 14.25 10.02 7.62
C ALA A 122 14.76 9.69 6.19
N PRO A 123 15.73 8.78 6.04
CA PRO A 123 16.21 8.34 4.72
C PRO A 123 15.11 7.69 3.88
N GLU A 124 15.18 7.85 2.56
CA GLU A 124 14.26 7.18 1.62
C GLU A 124 14.54 5.67 1.57
N VAL A 125 13.47 4.89 1.44
CA VAL A 125 13.59 3.44 1.22
C VAL A 125 13.90 3.19 -0.25
N PRO A 126 15.02 2.53 -0.58
CA PRO A 126 15.37 2.26 -1.96
C PRO A 126 14.35 1.29 -2.61
N PRO A 127 14.11 1.42 -3.93
CA PRO A 127 13.29 0.48 -4.66
C PRO A 127 13.75 -0.97 -4.47
N GLY A 128 12.80 -1.88 -4.29
CA GLY A 128 13.06 -3.30 -4.03
C GLY A 128 13.31 -3.65 -2.55
N ALA A 129 13.46 -2.67 -1.68
CA ALA A 129 13.65 -2.92 -0.25
C ALA A 129 12.33 -3.30 0.45
N THR A 130 12.47 -3.79 1.67
CA THR A 130 11.34 -4.17 2.52
C THR A 130 10.91 -2.99 3.38
N ILE A 131 9.61 -2.69 3.37
CA ILE A 131 8.99 -1.71 4.25
C ILE A 131 8.56 -2.43 5.52
N GLN A 132 8.69 -1.77 6.67
CA GLN A 132 8.24 -2.31 7.94
C GLN A 132 6.72 -2.53 7.92
N SER A 133 6.26 -3.66 8.47
CA SER A 133 4.84 -3.96 8.62
C SER A 133 4.40 -3.71 10.06
N SER A 134 3.17 -3.20 10.20
CA SER A 134 2.45 -3.27 11.48
C SER A 134 1.57 -4.51 11.44
N GLU A 135 1.90 -5.51 12.24
CA GLU A 135 1.04 -6.66 12.46
C GLU A 135 -0.10 -6.22 13.39
N GLY A 136 -1.33 -6.21 12.87
CA GLY A 136 -2.51 -5.83 13.64
C GLY A 136 -2.89 -4.36 13.49
N GLY A 137 -3.52 -4.02 12.37
CA GLY A 137 -4.18 -2.73 12.21
C GLY A 137 -5.32 -2.56 13.20
N GLY A 138 -5.15 -1.73 14.19
CA GLY A 138 -6.23 -1.11 14.94
C GLY A 138 -6.27 -1.46 16.43
N LEU A 139 -6.80 -2.60 16.81
CA LEU A 139 -7.16 -2.85 18.20
C LEU A 139 -5.97 -3.28 19.06
N GLU A 140 -5.10 -4.17 18.56
CA GLU A 140 -3.92 -4.64 19.32
C GLU A 140 -2.85 -3.56 19.49
N ALA A 141 -2.54 -2.81 18.43
CA ALA A 141 -1.65 -1.65 18.54
C ALA A 141 -2.25 -0.52 19.40
N MET A 142 -3.57 -0.43 19.46
CA MET A 142 -4.27 0.49 20.35
C MET A 142 -4.22 0.01 21.79
N MET A 143 -4.40 -1.29 22.03
CA MET A 143 -4.26 -1.91 23.37
C MET A 143 -2.84 -1.83 23.89
N GLU A 144 -1.83 -2.02 23.07
CA GLU A 144 -0.42 -1.86 23.45
C GLU A 144 -0.10 -0.42 23.84
N ARG A 145 -0.62 0.56 23.09
CA ARG A 145 -0.49 2.00 23.44
C ARG A 145 -1.25 2.35 24.72
N VAL A 146 -2.44 1.80 24.93
CA VAL A 146 -3.21 2.00 26.16
C VAL A 146 -2.49 1.35 27.33
N GLY A 147 -1.90 0.17 27.16
CA GLY A 147 -1.05 -0.48 28.17
C GLY A 147 0.16 0.37 28.55
N ALA A 148 0.86 0.91 27.57
CA ALA A 148 2.01 1.80 27.79
C ALA A 148 1.64 3.14 28.48
N ILE A 149 0.42 3.64 28.25
CA ILE A 149 -0.12 4.81 28.94
C ILE A 149 -0.44 4.46 30.40
N GLY A 150 -1.01 3.28 30.65
CA GLY A 150 -1.28 2.76 31.99
C GLY A 150 -0.01 2.66 32.85
N GLU A 151 1.06 2.07 32.29
CA GLU A 151 2.36 1.98 32.97
C GLU A 151 2.99 3.35 33.28
N LYS A 152 2.83 4.32 32.38
CA LYS A 152 3.27 5.70 32.64
C LYS A 152 2.44 6.39 33.74
N ALA A 153 1.14 6.14 33.78
CA ALA A 153 0.26 6.67 34.80
C ALA A 153 0.61 6.12 36.19
N ASP A 154 0.87 4.81 36.30
CA ASP A 154 1.30 4.16 37.53
C ASP A 154 2.65 4.71 38.04
N ARG A 155 3.61 4.96 37.15
CA ARG A 155 4.89 5.60 37.51
C ARG A 155 4.72 7.03 37.99
N VAL A 156 3.79 7.80 37.42
CA VAL A 156 3.50 9.17 37.87
C VAL A 156 2.82 9.13 39.24
N MET A 157 1.89 8.22 39.47
CA MET A 157 1.23 8.05 40.77
C MET A 157 2.22 7.63 41.85
N SER A 158 3.10 6.67 41.60
CA SER A 158 4.13 6.25 42.57
C SER A 158 5.14 7.35 42.92
N ASN A 159 5.51 8.19 41.93
CA ASN A 159 6.36 9.35 42.13
C ASN A 159 5.66 10.44 42.95
N LEU A 160 4.35 10.63 42.79
CA LEU A 160 3.56 11.58 43.59
C LEU A 160 3.45 11.10 45.06
N GLU A 161 3.21 9.81 45.29
CA GLU A 161 3.19 9.23 46.65
C GLU A 161 4.53 9.39 47.36
N THR A 162 5.63 9.16 46.64
CA THR A 162 6.98 9.32 47.20
C THR A 162 7.29 10.77 47.54
N THR A 163 6.81 11.71 46.72
CA THR A 163 7.02 13.15 46.93
C THR A 163 6.17 13.69 48.09
N THR A 164 4.94 13.17 48.24
CA THR A 164 4.05 13.61 49.35
C THR A 164 4.46 13.01 50.68
N GLY A 165 5.02 11.76 50.68
CA GLY A 165 5.54 11.13 51.88
C GLY A 165 6.83 11.75 52.45
N THR A 166 7.55 12.56 51.66
CA THR A 166 8.79 13.23 52.08
C THR A 166 8.54 14.64 52.71
N LEU A 167 7.30 15.14 52.61
CA LEU A 167 6.90 16.46 53.11
C LEU A 167 6.05 16.38 54.41
N ALA A 168 5.87 15.23 54.98
CA ALA A 168 5.26 14.99 56.29
C ALA A 168 6.32 14.52 57.29
#